data_5fb90fc019ed29c93926e6df61adf27d
#
_entry.id   5fb90fc019ed29c93926e6df61adf27d
#
_cell.length_a   1.000
_cell.length_b   1.000
_cell.length_c   1.000
_cell.angle_alpha   90.00
_cell.angle_beta   90.00
_cell.angle_gamma   90.00
#
_symmetry.space_group_name_H-M   'P 1'
#
loop_
_entity.id
_entity.type
_entity.pdbx_description
1 polymer ?
#
loop_
_entity_poly.entity_id
_entity_poly.type
_entity_poly.pdbx_seq_one_letter_code
_entity_poly.pdbx_strand_id
1 'polypeptide(L)'
;MLMQKADMHNKMHLLFSDQSTIAYTEKTKSTYNSFCLLIMSEEMRRSDFFEYQLPAIDWLIEKNVVYVDDNEVLRLNRKYIVILADMYKHDVVCVQYYGKYKTILTEMKDSNDIRMESSLFSIPETNYLNYMLNRSEYSNGKDLRNKYIHSTYPMDEDVQMQDYMDLLKIMIIIIGKINEEFLLRC
;
A
#
# COMPACT_ATOMS: atom_id res chain seq x y z
N MET A 1 -10.60 -15.20 -0.21
CA MET A 1 -10.31 -13.77 -0.46
C MET A 1 -9.71 -13.02 0.71
N LEU A 2 -10.08 -13.28 1.97
CA LEU A 2 -9.47 -12.65 3.16
C LEU A 2 -8.02 -13.10 3.48
N MET A 3 -7.65 -14.34 3.18
CA MET A 3 -6.30 -14.88 3.46
C MET A 3 -5.21 -14.23 2.59
N GLN A 4 -5.49 -13.86 1.35
CA GLN A 4 -4.52 -13.25 0.44
C GLN A 4 -4.13 -11.83 0.85
N LYS A 5 -5.09 -11.04 1.35
CA LYS A 5 -4.80 -9.73 1.94
C LYS A 5 -3.95 -9.83 3.21
N ALA A 6 -4.13 -10.89 4.00
CA ALA A 6 -3.37 -11.12 5.21
C ALA A 6 -1.89 -11.42 4.92
N ASP A 7 -1.59 -12.26 3.93
CA ASP A 7 -0.20 -12.60 3.56
C ASP A 7 0.56 -11.37 3.04
N MET A 8 -0.05 -10.57 2.17
CA MET A 8 0.57 -9.36 1.65
C MET A 8 0.81 -8.33 2.76
N HIS A 9 -0.20 -8.08 3.60
CA HIS A 9 -0.07 -7.20 4.75
C HIS A 9 1.04 -7.69 5.70
N ASN A 10 1.13 -8.99 5.95
CA ASN A 10 2.15 -9.58 6.80
C ASN A 10 3.56 -9.41 6.19
N LYS A 11 3.75 -9.63 4.87
CA LYS A 11 5.02 -9.34 4.18
C LYS A 11 5.45 -7.89 4.40
N MET A 12 4.54 -6.95 4.13
CA MET A 12 4.82 -5.51 4.25
C MET A 12 5.09 -5.10 5.70
N HIS A 13 4.33 -5.63 6.65
CA HIS A 13 4.53 -5.38 8.08
C HIS A 13 5.90 -5.88 8.54
N LEU A 14 6.27 -7.12 8.23
CA LEU A 14 7.58 -7.67 8.60
C LEU A 14 8.75 -6.87 8.00
N LEU A 15 8.61 -6.37 6.77
CA LEU A 15 9.68 -5.67 6.06
C LEU A 15 9.84 -4.21 6.50
N PHE A 16 8.74 -3.48 6.69
CA PHE A 16 8.76 -2.02 6.73
C PHE A 16 8.27 -1.42 8.05
N SER A 17 7.54 -2.18 8.87
CA SER A 17 7.02 -1.66 10.15
C SER A 17 8.14 -1.53 11.18
N ASP A 18 8.08 -0.46 11.97
CA ASP A 18 8.86 -0.28 13.19
C ASP A 18 8.44 -1.20 14.34
N GLN A 19 7.26 -1.83 14.21
CA GLN A 19 6.74 -2.88 15.10
C GLN A 19 7.16 -4.29 14.67
N SER A 20 7.98 -4.42 13.61
CA SER A 20 8.42 -5.72 13.10
C SER A 20 9.27 -6.46 14.12
N THR A 21 8.87 -7.70 14.42
CA THR A 21 9.59 -8.58 15.34
C THR A 21 10.98 -9.00 14.86
N ILE A 22 11.28 -8.82 13.57
CA ILE A 22 12.56 -9.17 12.95
C ILE A 22 13.43 -7.95 12.61
N ALA A 23 13.01 -6.74 13.00
CA ALA A 23 13.75 -5.50 12.71
C ALA A 23 15.02 -5.30 13.56
N TYR A 24 15.37 -6.23 14.44
CA TYR A 24 16.50 -6.11 15.35
C TYR A 24 17.14 -7.46 15.65
N THR A 25 18.40 -7.41 16.11
CA THR A 25 19.14 -8.55 16.67
C THR A 25 19.75 -8.12 18.00
N GLU A 26 20.45 -9.03 18.70
CA GLU A 26 21.19 -8.67 19.90
C GLU A 26 22.19 -7.53 19.68
N LYS A 27 22.85 -7.53 18.50
CA LYS A 27 23.88 -6.57 18.13
C LYS A 27 23.30 -5.20 17.70
N THR A 28 22.05 -5.18 17.20
CA THR A 28 21.49 -4.01 16.52
C THR A 28 20.21 -3.48 17.16
N LYS A 29 19.98 -3.80 18.46
CA LYS A 29 18.79 -3.32 19.21
C LYS A 29 18.60 -1.81 19.07
N SER A 30 17.42 -1.40 18.63
CA SER A 30 16.98 0.00 18.50
C SER A 30 17.77 0.86 17.51
N THR A 31 18.59 0.27 16.64
CA THR A 31 19.35 1.01 15.64
C THR A 31 18.58 1.22 14.34
N TYR A 32 17.74 0.26 13.97
CA TYR A 32 16.99 0.28 12.71
C TYR A 32 15.48 0.26 12.95
N ASN A 33 14.76 1.06 12.16
CA ASN A 33 13.31 1.20 12.27
C ASN A 33 12.54 0.14 11.45
N SER A 34 13.24 -0.72 10.71
CA SER A 34 12.59 -1.80 9.95
C SER A 34 13.60 -2.88 9.57
N PHE A 35 13.10 -4.09 9.30
CA PHE A 35 13.92 -5.18 8.81
C PHE A 35 14.59 -4.86 7.46
N CYS A 36 13.86 -4.17 6.59
CA CYS A 36 14.42 -3.73 5.30
C CYS A 36 15.66 -2.86 5.48
N LEU A 37 15.62 -1.87 6.39
CA LEU A 37 16.75 -1.02 6.70
C LEU A 37 17.90 -1.81 7.33
N LEU A 38 17.62 -2.73 8.24
CA LEU A 38 18.62 -3.60 8.86
C LEU A 38 19.40 -4.38 7.80
N ILE A 39 18.70 -5.11 6.90
CA ILE A 39 19.34 -5.94 5.85
C ILE A 39 20.05 -5.10 4.79
N MET A 40 19.62 -3.86 4.57
CA MET A 40 20.30 -2.93 3.64
C MET A 40 21.58 -2.33 4.21
N SER A 41 21.67 -2.20 5.52
CA SER A 41 22.76 -1.51 6.22
C SER A 41 23.82 -2.46 6.78
N GLU A 42 23.42 -3.68 7.14
CA GLU A 42 24.30 -4.66 7.79
C GLU A 42 24.30 -5.99 7.04
N GLU A 43 25.45 -6.67 7.10
CA GLU A 43 25.54 -8.06 6.63
C GLU A 43 25.04 -9.02 7.70
N MET A 44 23.76 -9.40 7.57
CA MET A 44 23.07 -10.25 8.54
C MET A 44 22.97 -11.68 8.01
N ARG A 45 23.23 -12.64 8.90
CA ARG A 45 23.03 -14.05 8.65
C ARG A 45 21.82 -14.54 9.46
N ARG A 46 21.24 -15.66 9.03
CA ARG A 46 20.15 -16.30 9.76
C ARG A 46 20.52 -16.59 11.23
N SER A 47 21.79 -16.94 11.49
CA SER A 47 22.34 -17.21 12.83
C SER A 47 22.43 -15.99 13.76
N ASP A 48 22.32 -14.76 13.22
CA ASP A 48 22.38 -13.54 14.02
C ASP A 48 21.02 -13.18 14.66
N PHE A 49 19.97 -13.92 14.31
CA PHE A 49 18.61 -13.70 14.79
C PHE A 49 18.24 -14.68 15.91
N PHE A 50 17.31 -14.28 16.75
CA PHE A 50 16.79 -15.12 17.82
C PHE A 50 15.91 -16.24 17.25
N GLU A 51 15.84 -17.38 17.94
CA GLU A 51 15.05 -18.55 17.51
C GLU A 51 13.59 -18.21 17.17
N TYR A 52 12.95 -17.34 17.97
CA TYR A 52 11.55 -16.93 17.73
C TYR A 52 11.35 -16.07 16.48
N GLN A 53 12.41 -15.47 15.92
CA GLN A 53 12.37 -14.68 14.68
C GLN A 53 12.53 -15.53 13.43
N LEU A 54 13.19 -16.70 13.56
CA LEU A 54 13.54 -17.53 12.42
C LEU A 54 12.33 -17.96 11.56
N PRO A 55 11.18 -18.34 12.14
CA PRO A 55 10.02 -18.72 11.33
C PRO A 55 9.55 -17.59 10.38
N ALA A 56 9.61 -16.34 10.82
CA ALA A 56 9.24 -15.19 9.99
C ALA A 56 10.26 -14.93 8.87
N ILE A 57 11.54 -15.11 9.15
CA ILE A 57 12.63 -14.97 8.17
C ILE A 57 12.54 -16.10 7.15
N ASP A 58 12.38 -17.34 7.58
CA ASP A 58 12.24 -18.52 6.72
C ASP A 58 11.01 -18.40 5.79
N TRP A 59 9.91 -17.84 6.32
CA TRP A 59 8.73 -17.57 5.52
C TRP A 59 8.98 -16.49 4.44
N LEU A 60 9.71 -15.41 4.75
CA LEU A 60 10.09 -14.41 3.75
C LEU A 60 11.02 -14.98 2.67
N ILE A 61 11.88 -15.95 3.03
CA ILE A 61 12.73 -16.69 2.08
C ILE A 61 11.87 -17.58 1.18
N GLU A 62 10.94 -18.36 1.74
CA GLU A 62 10.00 -19.17 0.98
C GLU A 62 9.19 -18.35 -0.03
N LYS A 63 8.81 -17.12 0.35
CA LYS A 63 8.08 -16.19 -0.53
C LYS A 63 8.98 -15.43 -1.51
N ASN A 64 10.26 -15.75 -1.62
CA ASN A 64 11.25 -15.08 -2.50
C ASN A 64 11.39 -13.55 -2.28
N VAL A 65 11.01 -13.06 -1.12
CA VAL A 65 11.16 -11.65 -0.75
C VAL A 65 12.57 -11.38 -0.21
N VAL A 66 13.11 -12.38 0.49
CA VAL A 66 14.48 -12.45 1.00
C VAL A 66 15.15 -13.69 0.40
N TYR A 67 16.43 -13.66 0.18
CA TYR A 67 17.22 -14.83 -0.20
C TYR A 67 18.54 -14.85 0.57
N VAL A 68 19.17 -16.00 0.62
CA VAL A 68 20.50 -16.21 1.21
C VAL A 68 21.50 -16.25 0.07
N ASP A 69 22.55 -15.44 0.14
CA ASP A 69 23.61 -15.43 -0.85
C ASP A 69 24.67 -16.53 -0.58
N ASP A 70 25.67 -16.66 -1.46
CA ASP A 70 26.73 -17.67 -1.37
C ASP A 70 27.59 -17.54 -0.10
N ASN A 71 27.54 -16.40 0.59
CA ASN A 71 28.25 -16.13 1.85
C ASN A 71 27.35 -16.33 3.09
N GLU A 72 26.20 -16.97 2.93
CA GLU A 72 25.18 -17.16 3.96
C GLU A 72 24.57 -15.85 4.49
N VAL A 73 24.70 -14.75 3.74
CA VAL A 73 24.14 -13.44 4.10
C VAL A 73 22.72 -13.30 3.55
N LEU A 74 21.82 -12.78 4.38
CA LEU A 74 20.46 -12.45 3.99
C LEU A 74 20.46 -11.22 3.06
N ARG A 75 19.79 -11.36 1.92
CA ARG A 75 19.66 -10.31 0.92
C ARG A 75 18.21 -10.10 0.54
N LEU A 76 17.87 -8.85 0.27
CA LEU A 76 16.53 -8.49 -0.20
C LEU A 76 16.40 -8.69 -1.71
N ASN A 77 15.30 -9.27 -2.15
CA ASN A 77 14.94 -9.28 -3.56
C ASN A 77 14.48 -7.86 -3.97
N ARG A 78 15.43 -7.05 -4.44
CA ARG A 78 15.23 -5.62 -4.71
C ARG A 78 14.01 -5.31 -5.56
N LYS A 79 13.70 -6.16 -6.53
CA LYS A 79 12.56 -5.95 -7.43
C LYS A 79 11.23 -6.07 -6.69
N TYR A 80 11.10 -7.07 -5.81
CA TYR A 80 9.93 -7.23 -4.93
C TYR A 80 9.83 -6.09 -3.93
N ILE A 81 10.93 -5.72 -3.30
CA ILE A 81 10.97 -4.69 -2.26
C ILE A 81 10.48 -3.35 -2.77
N VAL A 82 10.85 -2.94 -3.99
CA VAL A 82 10.39 -1.66 -4.57
C VAL A 82 8.85 -1.62 -4.66
N ILE A 83 8.23 -2.70 -5.17
CA ILE A 83 6.78 -2.79 -5.30
C ILE A 83 6.10 -2.83 -3.93
N LEU A 84 6.62 -3.67 -3.02
CA LEU A 84 6.06 -3.81 -1.68
C LEU A 84 6.18 -2.53 -0.86
N ALA A 85 7.27 -1.76 -1.01
CA ALA A 85 7.45 -0.49 -0.32
C ALA A 85 6.44 0.57 -0.76
N ASP A 86 6.18 0.64 -2.07
CA ASP A 86 5.17 1.56 -2.60
C ASP A 86 3.76 1.13 -2.19
N MET A 87 3.46 -0.17 -2.19
CA MET A 87 2.19 -0.69 -1.70
C MET A 87 2.01 -0.45 -0.19
N TYR A 88 3.09 -0.59 0.60
CA TYR A 88 3.04 -0.30 2.04
C TYR A 88 2.72 1.18 2.32
N LYS A 89 3.22 2.07 1.47
CA LYS A 89 3.04 3.52 1.62
C LYS A 89 1.70 4.03 1.08
N HIS A 90 1.20 3.41 0.01
CA HIS A 90 0.09 3.96 -0.78
C HIS A 90 -1.12 3.02 -0.90
N ASP A 91 -1.05 1.79 -0.36
CA ASP A 91 -2.06 0.71 -0.48
C ASP A 91 -2.30 0.22 -1.90
N VAL A 92 -2.00 1.04 -2.90
CA VAL A 92 -2.17 0.74 -4.32
C VAL A 92 -0.97 1.24 -5.12
N VAL A 93 -0.71 0.59 -6.25
CA VAL A 93 0.34 1.01 -7.19
C VAL A 93 -0.18 1.04 -8.63
N CYS A 94 0.24 2.03 -9.38
CA CYS A 94 -0.07 2.13 -10.80
C CYS A 94 0.91 1.25 -11.60
N VAL A 95 0.39 0.19 -12.24
CA VAL A 95 1.19 -0.80 -12.99
C VAL A 95 2.05 -0.16 -14.08
N GLN A 96 1.62 0.94 -14.66
CA GLN A 96 2.30 1.61 -15.77
C GLN A 96 3.65 2.22 -15.34
N TYR A 97 3.81 2.61 -14.09
CA TYR A 97 5.09 3.10 -13.57
C TYR A 97 6.14 2.00 -13.37
N TYR A 98 5.72 0.72 -13.42
CA TYR A 98 6.59 -0.44 -13.16
C TYR A 98 6.99 -1.20 -14.44
N GLY A 99 7.15 -0.51 -15.58
CA GLY A 99 7.47 -1.16 -16.85
C GLY A 99 8.62 -2.18 -16.78
N LYS A 100 9.69 -1.89 -16.02
CA LYS A 100 10.83 -2.79 -15.79
C LYS A 100 10.51 -4.00 -14.90
N TYR A 101 9.44 -3.93 -14.12
CA TYR A 101 9.04 -4.95 -13.14
C TYR A 101 7.73 -5.64 -13.51
N LYS A 102 7.27 -5.47 -14.75
CA LYS A 102 6.00 -6.03 -15.24
C LYS A 102 5.90 -7.54 -15.04
N THR A 103 7.01 -8.27 -15.26
CA THR A 103 7.10 -9.72 -15.00
C THR A 103 6.79 -10.05 -13.56
N ILE A 104 7.37 -9.30 -12.61
CA ILE A 104 7.15 -9.53 -11.16
C ILE A 104 5.71 -9.21 -10.76
N LEU A 105 5.14 -8.13 -11.30
CA LEU A 105 3.72 -7.83 -11.08
C LEU A 105 2.83 -8.94 -11.62
N THR A 106 3.20 -9.57 -12.74
CA THR A 106 2.47 -10.72 -13.28
C THR A 106 2.61 -11.94 -12.35
N GLU A 107 3.82 -12.24 -11.89
CA GLU A 107 4.08 -13.31 -10.91
C GLU A 107 3.28 -13.10 -9.62
N MET A 108 3.30 -11.88 -9.07
CA MET A 108 2.52 -11.52 -7.88
C MET A 108 1.00 -11.63 -8.09
N LYS A 109 0.52 -11.32 -9.29
CA LYS A 109 -0.88 -11.54 -9.68
C LYS A 109 -1.21 -13.02 -9.76
N ASP A 110 -0.36 -13.82 -10.40
CA ASP A 110 -0.58 -15.25 -10.61
C ASP A 110 -0.50 -16.03 -9.29
N SER A 111 0.34 -15.60 -8.36
CA SER A 111 0.37 -16.09 -6.98
C SER A 111 -0.76 -15.56 -6.09
N ASN A 112 -1.66 -14.74 -6.64
CA ASN A 112 -2.72 -14.04 -5.91
C ASN A 112 -2.22 -13.12 -4.77
N ASP A 113 -0.99 -12.71 -4.79
CA ASP A 113 -0.45 -11.72 -3.84
C ASP A 113 -1.07 -10.34 -4.07
N ILE A 114 -1.34 -9.98 -5.33
CA ILE A 114 -1.98 -8.72 -5.72
C ILE A 114 -3.20 -8.93 -6.61
N ARG A 115 -4.13 -7.98 -6.55
CA ARG A 115 -5.27 -7.89 -7.47
C ARG A 115 -5.03 -6.73 -8.44
N MET A 116 -5.13 -6.99 -9.73
CA MET A 116 -5.09 -5.95 -10.76
C MET A 116 -6.51 -5.50 -11.09
N GLU A 117 -6.71 -4.20 -11.13
CA GLU A 117 -7.96 -3.56 -11.54
C GLU A 117 -7.70 -2.60 -12.70
N SER A 118 -8.72 -2.42 -13.55
CA SER A 118 -8.67 -1.51 -14.71
C SER A 118 -9.61 -0.32 -14.55
N SER A 119 -10.08 -0.06 -13.34
CA SER A 119 -10.92 1.09 -13.01
C SER A 119 -10.09 2.38 -12.96
N LEU A 120 -10.71 3.51 -13.33
CA LEU A 120 -10.08 4.83 -13.25
C LEU A 120 -9.66 5.18 -11.81
N PHE A 121 -10.51 4.84 -10.85
CA PHE A 121 -10.24 5.06 -9.43
C PHE A 121 -9.89 3.74 -8.75
N SER A 122 -8.88 3.78 -7.90
CA SER A 122 -8.56 2.69 -6.98
C SER A 122 -9.65 2.51 -5.92
N ILE A 123 -9.63 1.38 -5.20
CA ILE A 123 -10.58 1.13 -4.12
C ILE A 123 -10.54 2.23 -3.03
N PRO A 124 -9.37 2.66 -2.51
CA PRO A 124 -9.31 3.76 -1.53
C PRO A 124 -9.87 5.08 -2.07
N GLU A 125 -9.58 5.42 -3.34
CA GLU A 125 -10.12 6.62 -3.98
C GLU A 125 -11.65 6.55 -4.13
N THR A 126 -12.16 5.40 -4.56
CA THR A 126 -13.62 5.15 -4.65
C THR A 126 -14.29 5.26 -3.29
N ASN A 127 -13.68 4.70 -2.25
CA ASN A 127 -14.18 4.79 -0.88
C ASN A 127 -14.22 6.23 -0.39
N TYR A 128 -13.19 7.02 -0.69
CA TYR A 128 -13.17 8.45 -0.37
C TYR A 128 -14.28 9.22 -1.11
N LEU A 129 -14.46 8.98 -2.40
CA LEU A 129 -15.54 9.60 -3.18
C LEU A 129 -16.91 9.22 -2.64
N ASN A 130 -17.13 7.96 -2.28
CA ASN A 130 -18.39 7.50 -1.68
C ASN A 130 -18.62 8.12 -0.30
N TYR A 131 -17.59 8.23 0.53
CA TYR A 131 -17.70 8.93 1.82
C TYR A 131 -18.15 10.39 1.66
N MET A 132 -17.65 11.08 0.65
CA MET A 132 -17.96 12.48 0.40
C MET A 132 -19.33 12.66 -0.26
N LEU A 133 -19.69 11.82 -1.23
CA LEU A 133 -20.84 12.03 -2.11
C LEU A 133 -22.08 11.23 -1.70
N ASN A 134 -21.90 10.01 -1.15
CA ASN A 134 -22.99 9.05 -0.96
C ASN A 134 -23.07 8.56 0.49
N ARG A 135 -24.28 8.57 1.04
CA ARG A 135 -24.53 8.03 2.38
C ARG A 135 -24.71 6.50 2.41
N SER A 136 -24.90 5.87 1.25
CA SER A 136 -25.27 4.45 1.16
C SER A 136 -24.26 3.50 1.79
N GLU A 137 -22.97 3.84 1.74
CA GLU A 137 -21.90 2.98 2.26
C GLU A 137 -21.34 3.47 3.60
N TYR A 138 -21.48 4.76 3.89
CA TYR A 138 -20.89 5.41 5.08
C TYR A 138 -21.96 6.20 5.83
N SER A 139 -22.43 5.68 6.96
CA SER A 139 -23.45 6.35 7.80
C SER A 139 -23.04 7.74 8.30
N ASN A 140 -21.72 7.98 8.44
CA ASN A 140 -21.09 9.22 8.84
C ASN A 140 -20.54 10.05 7.66
N GLY A 141 -20.85 9.63 6.42
CA GLY A 141 -20.44 10.36 5.21
C GLY A 141 -21.06 11.72 5.08
N LYS A 142 -20.44 12.60 4.27
CA LYS A 142 -20.92 13.98 4.07
C LYS A 142 -22.20 14.10 3.25
N ASP A 143 -22.51 13.08 2.43
CA ASP A 143 -23.74 12.98 1.65
C ASP A 143 -24.00 14.20 0.74
N LEU A 144 -22.94 14.79 0.20
CA LEU A 144 -23.00 16.03 -0.56
C LEU A 144 -23.93 15.95 -1.77
N ARG A 145 -23.96 14.78 -2.44
CA ARG A 145 -24.83 14.57 -3.59
C ARG A 145 -26.31 14.71 -3.21
N ASN A 146 -26.74 14.03 -2.16
CA ASN A 146 -28.17 14.04 -1.79
C ASN A 146 -28.60 15.38 -1.20
N LYS A 147 -27.73 16.06 -0.44
CA LYS A 147 -28.01 17.40 0.09
C LYS A 147 -28.44 18.37 -1.01
N TYR A 148 -27.74 18.38 -2.14
CA TYR A 148 -27.95 19.40 -3.19
C TYR A 148 -28.87 18.92 -4.31
N ILE A 149 -29.02 17.63 -4.57
CA ILE A 149 -29.96 17.12 -5.59
C ILE A 149 -31.40 17.11 -5.07
N HIS A 150 -31.59 16.80 -3.79
CA HIS A 150 -32.92 16.64 -3.21
C HIS A 150 -33.38 17.88 -2.40
N SER A 151 -32.77 19.05 -2.62
CA SER A 151 -33.13 20.31 -1.98
C SER A 151 -33.12 20.29 -0.44
N THR A 152 -32.28 19.44 0.14
CA THR A 152 -32.07 19.33 1.60
C THR A 152 -30.80 20.06 2.03
N TYR A 153 -30.37 21.03 1.23
CA TYR A 153 -29.17 21.80 1.51
C TYR A 153 -29.34 22.67 2.76
N PRO A 154 -28.27 22.86 3.54
CA PRO A 154 -28.31 23.71 4.72
C PRO A 154 -28.56 25.18 4.35
N MET A 155 -29.29 25.90 5.20
CA MET A 155 -29.52 27.32 4.99
C MET A 155 -28.36 28.22 5.47
N ASP A 156 -27.43 27.66 6.20
CA ASP A 156 -26.24 28.32 6.72
C ASP A 156 -25.19 28.49 5.61
N GLU A 157 -24.81 29.75 5.34
CA GLU A 157 -23.85 30.08 4.27
C GLU A 157 -22.44 29.54 4.52
N ASP A 158 -21.99 29.45 5.77
CA ASP A 158 -20.68 28.89 6.11
C ASP A 158 -20.64 27.40 5.81
N VAL A 159 -21.73 26.69 6.10
CA VAL A 159 -21.87 25.26 5.77
C VAL A 159 -21.93 25.06 4.25
N GLN A 160 -22.65 25.93 3.52
CA GLN A 160 -22.68 25.85 2.05
C GLN A 160 -21.31 26.11 1.45
N MET A 161 -20.57 27.08 1.96
CA MET A 161 -19.21 27.38 1.51
C MET A 161 -18.28 26.20 1.77
N GLN A 162 -18.36 25.56 2.93
CA GLN A 162 -17.56 24.37 3.23
C GLN A 162 -17.89 23.20 2.28
N ASP A 163 -19.18 22.94 2.06
CA ASP A 163 -19.64 21.90 1.13
C ASP A 163 -19.17 22.21 -0.32
N TYR A 164 -19.20 23.48 -0.74
CA TYR A 164 -18.67 23.90 -2.03
C TYR A 164 -17.17 23.66 -2.17
N MET A 165 -16.39 24.00 -1.13
CA MET A 165 -14.94 23.74 -1.13
C MET A 165 -14.63 22.24 -1.19
N ASP A 166 -15.42 21.40 -0.56
CA ASP A 166 -15.27 19.96 -0.60
C ASP A 166 -15.62 19.40 -1.99
N LEU A 167 -16.65 19.91 -2.65
CA LEU A 167 -16.97 19.56 -4.04
C LEU A 167 -15.87 20.00 -5.01
N LEU A 168 -15.27 21.18 -4.83
CA LEU A 168 -14.13 21.61 -5.63
C LEU A 168 -12.92 20.66 -5.49
N LYS A 169 -12.61 20.22 -4.27
CA LYS A 169 -11.53 19.22 -4.04
C LYS A 169 -11.81 17.94 -4.80
N ILE A 170 -13.05 17.44 -4.75
CA ILE A 170 -13.46 16.24 -5.49
C ILE A 170 -13.27 16.44 -7.00
N MET A 171 -13.70 17.57 -7.54
CA MET A 171 -13.53 17.89 -8.96
C MET A 171 -12.06 17.93 -9.37
N ILE A 172 -11.18 18.53 -8.56
CA ILE A 172 -9.73 18.58 -8.80
C ILE A 172 -9.16 17.16 -8.84
N ILE A 173 -9.54 16.29 -7.89
CA ILE A 173 -9.10 14.89 -7.85
C ILE A 173 -9.55 14.16 -9.12
N ILE A 174 -10.81 14.29 -9.52
CA ILE A 174 -11.36 13.63 -10.71
C ILE A 174 -10.64 14.11 -11.99
N ILE A 175 -10.47 15.42 -12.16
CA ILE A 175 -9.79 16.00 -13.33
C ILE A 175 -8.33 15.57 -13.36
N GLY A 176 -7.64 15.61 -12.21
CA GLY A 176 -6.27 15.17 -12.09
C GLY A 176 -6.11 13.71 -12.50
N LYS A 177 -7.01 12.84 -12.03
CA LYS A 177 -7.01 11.41 -12.35
C LYS A 177 -7.27 11.12 -13.84
N ILE A 178 -8.21 11.84 -14.44
CA ILE A 178 -8.48 11.73 -15.88
C ILE A 178 -7.25 12.16 -16.68
N ASN A 179 -6.64 13.28 -16.33
CA ASN A 179 -5.44 13.78 -17.02
C ASN A 179 -4.26 12.81 -16.89
N GLU A 180 -4.04 12.25 -15.69
CA GLU A 180 -3.02 11.23 -15.47
C GLU A 180 -3.23 10.01 -16.37
N GLU A 181 -4.46 9.49 -16.44
CA GLU A 181 -4.80 8.34 -17.28
C GLU A 181 -4.53 8.61 -18.79
N PHE A 182 -4.83 9.81 -19.26
CA PHE A 182 -4.50 10.21 -20.63
C PHE A 182 -2.98 10.28 -20.88
N LEU A 183 -2.22 10.87 -19.95
CA LEU A 183 -0.76 10.98 -20.08
C LEU A 183 -0.07 9.62 -20.04
N LEU A 184 -0.61 8.64 -19.31
CA LEU A 184 -0.04 7.31 -19.21
C LEU A 184 -0.34 6.41 -20.44
N ARG A 185 -1.29 6.80 -21.29
CA ARG A 185 -1.65 6.08 -22.53
C ARG A 185 -0.93 6.59 -23.76
N CYS A 186 -0.32 7.77 -23.70
CA CYS A 186 0.51 8.34 -24.74
C CYS A 186 1.96 7.90 -24.62
#